data_20733de2d15d226fe1ac572fd42920b5
#
_entry.id   20733de2d15d226fe1ac572fd42920b5
#
_cell.length_a   1.000
_cell.length_b   1.000
_cell.length_c   1.000
_cell.angle_alpha   90.00
_cell.angle_beta   90.00
_cell.angle_gamma   90.00
#
_symmetry.space_group_name_H-M   'P 1'
#
loop_
_entity.id
_entity.type
_entity.pdbx_description
1 polymer ?
#
loop_
_entity_poly.entity_id
_entity_poly.type
_entity_poly.pdbx_seq_one_letter_code
_entity_poly.pdbx_strand_id
1 'polypeptide(L)'
;MEIAKANESLKAAEHCYTEGLYNSSVSRGYYSMYQAAQAALEAAGLKRAEWTHGGLHATFANELTRRRKLYSSFLARDLNVVQDLRHTADYRDSDVSKRQATRALAKAREFVSQIKKGISNG
;
A
#
# COMPACT_ATOMS: atom_id res chain seq x y z
N MET A 1 -15.29 2.84 -4.88
CA MET A 1 -14.67 3.02 -3.57
C MET A 1 -13.23 2.54 -3.60
N GLU A 2 -12.33 3.26 -2.96
CA GLU A 2 -10.89 2.97 -3.06
C GLU A 2 -10.51 1.57 -2.53
N ILE A 3 -11.25 1.05 -1.55
CA ILE A 3 -10.95 -0.27 -1.02
C ILE A 3 -11.20 -1.38 -2.05
N ALA A 4 -12.19 -1.21 -2.93
CA ALA A 4 -12.42 -2.16 -4.02
C ALA A 4 -11.25 -2.15 -5.00
N LYS A 5 -10.72 -0.97 -5.31
CA LYS A 5 -9.52 -0.83 -6.16
C LYS A 5 -8.29 -1.46 -5.50
N ALA A 6 -8.15 -1.28 -4.18
CA ALA A 6 -7.06 -1.90 -3.43
C ALA A 6 -7.12 -3.43 -3.52
N ASN A 7 -8.30 -4.01 -3.38
CA ASN A 7 -8.50 -5.45 -3.53
C ASN A 7 -8.12 -5.96 -4.91
N GLU A 8 -8.53 -5.23 -5.95
CA GLU A 8 -8.20 -5.59 -7.33
C GLU A 8 -6.69 -5.54 -7.58
N SER A 9 -6.04 -4.46 -7.13
CA SER A 9 -4.60 -4.31 -7.27
C SER A 9 -3.83 -5.40 -6.52
N LEU A 10 -4.32 -5.80 -5.33
CA LEU A 10 -3.70 -6.86 -4.55
C LEU A 10 -3.81 -8.21 -5.28
N LYS A 11 -4.96 -8.52 -5.86
CA LYS A 11 -5.12 -9.74 -6.67
C LYS A 11 -4.17 -9.75 -7.86
N ALA A 12 -4.02 -8.61 -8.52
CA ALA A 12 -3.09 -8.48 -9.64
C ALA A 12 -1.64 -8.73 -9.18
N ALA A 13 -1.27 -8.20 -8.01
CA ALA A 13 0.05 -8.41 -7.42
C ALA A 13 0.30 -9.89 -7.14
N GLU A 14 -0.68 -10.58 -6.57
CA GLU A 14 -0.59 -12.02 -6.27
C GLU A 14 -0.45 -12.86 -7.54
N HIS A 15 -1.24 -12.54 -8.57
CA HIS A 15 -1.15 -13.20 -9.85
C HIS A 15 0.22 -13.01 -10.51
N CYS A 16 0.71 -11.78 -10.53
CA CYS A 16 2.04 -11.48 -11.06
C CYS A 16 3.14 -12.25 -10.31
N TYR A 17 3.03 -12.33 -8.98
CA TYR A 17 3.98 -13.08 -8.18
C TYR A 17 3.99 -14.56 -8.56
N THR A 18 2.81 -15.17 -8.68
CA THR A 18 2.69 -16.58 -9.06
C THR A 18 3.30 -16.87 -10.43
N GLU A 19 3.18 -15.92 -11.36
CA GLU A 19 3.73 -16.05 -12.71
C GLU A 19 5.23 -15.67 -12.79
N GLY A 20 5.85 -15.32 -11.68
CA GLY A 20 7.27 -14.93 -11.68
C GLY A 20 7.53 -13.51 -12.15
N LEU A 21 6.51 -12.68 -12.27
CA LEU A 21 6.61 -11.29 -12.71
C LEU A 21 6.83 -10.39 -11.49
N TYR A 22 8.04 -10.45 -10.92
CA TYR A 22 8.31 -9.85 -9.62
C TYR A 22 8.28 -8.32 -9.62
N ASN A 23 8.79 -7.67 -10.65
CA ASN A 23 8.71 -6.21 -10.76
C ASN A 23 7.25 -5.76 -10.79
N SER A 24 6.43 -6.40 -11.61
CA SER A 24 5.00 -6.09 -11.71
C SER A 24 4.26 -6.39 -10.41
N SER A 25 4.62 -7.48 -9.74
CA SER A 25 4.03 -7.84 -8.45
C SER A 25 4.27 -6.74 -7.40
N VAL A 26 5.50 -6.24 -7.30
CA VAL A 26 5.84 -5.16 -6.36
C VAL A 26 5.08 -3.88 -6.70
N SER A 27 5.03 -3.52 -7.97
CA SER A 27 4.34 -2.32 -8.42
C SER A 27 2.85 -2.37 -8.08
N ARG A 28 2.19 -3.47 -8.40
CA ARG A 28 0.76 -3.66 -8.10
C ARG A 28 0.51 -3.75 -6.59
N GLY A 29 1.43 -4.39 -5.85
CA GLY A 29 1.35 -4.45 -4.39
C GLY A 29 1.40 -3.07 -3.76
N TYR A 30 2.30 -2.23 -4.21
CA TYR A 30 2.37 -0.85 -3.73
C TYR A 30 1.06 -0.09 -4.01
N TYR A 31 0.53 -0.20 -5.23
CA TYR A 31 -0.72 0.49 -5.54
C TYR A 31 -1.90 -0.01 -4.71
N SER A 32 -1.91 -1.29 -4.35
CA SER A 32 -2.95 -1.80 -3.43
C SER A 32 -2.88 -1.10 -2.08
N MET A 33 -1.67 -0.89 -1.56
CA MET A 33 -1.44 -0.17 -0.30
C MET A 33 -1.83 1.31 -0.42
N TYR A 34 -1.43 1.95 -1.51
CA TYR A 34 -1.76 3.35 -1.78
C TYR A 34 -3.28 3.56 -1.80
N GLN A 35 -3.98 2.71 -2.53
CA GLN A 35 -5.43 2.79 -2.66
C GLN A 35 -6.14 2.49 -1.33
N ALA A 36 -5.62 1.53 -0.56
CA ALA A 36 -6.13 1.25 0.78
C ALA A 36 -5.92 2.46 1.71
N ALA A 37 -4.75 3.11 1.64
CA ALA A 37 -4.49 4.32 2.42
C ALA A 37 -5.45 5.45 2.05
N GLN A 38 -5.77 5.62 0.75
CA GLN A 38 -6.78 6.57 0.32
C GLN A 38 -8.15 6.27 0.94
N ALA A 39 -8.53 4.99 0.94
CA ALA A 39 -9.80 4.57 1.55
C ALA A 39 -9.84 4.88 3.05
N ALA A 40 -8.74 4.65 3.76
CA ALA A 40 -8.64 4.96 5.18
C ALA A 40 -8.76 6.45 5.45
N LEU A 41 -8.11 7.28 4.64
CA LEU A 41 -8.18 8.74 4.76
C LEU A 41 -9.58 9.25 4.46
N GLU A 42 -10.23 8.71 3.44
CA GLU A 42 -11.61 9.07 3.11
C GLU A 42 -12.56 8.70 4.24
N ALA A 43 -12.42 7.50 4.80
CA ALA A 43 -13.24 7.05 5.94
C ALA A 43 -13.05 7.93 7.17
N ALA A 44 -11.86 8.53 7.33
CA ALA A 44 -11.55 9.44 8.43
C ALA A 44 -11.95 10.89 8.16
N GLY A 45 -12.60 11.17 7.03
CA GLY A 45 -13.02 12.51 6.65
C GLY A 45 -11.91 13.40 6.07
N LEU A 46 -10.82 12.79 5.63
CA LEU A 46 -9.65 13.51 5.11
C LEU A 46 -9.46 13.35 3.60
N LYS A 47 -10.55 13.12 2.88
CA LYS A 47 -10.51 12.95 1.43
C LYS A 47 -10.01 14.21 0.74
N ARG A 48 -9.17 14.03 -0.29
CA ARG A 48 -8.75 15.10 -1.21
C ARG A 48 -9.05 14.67 -2.64
N ALA A 49 -9.26 15.66 -3.52
CA ALA A 49 -9.47 15.40 -4.94
C ALA A 49 -8.24 14.75 -5.57
N GLU A 50 -7.05 15.22 -5.16
CA GLU A 50 -5.78 14.68 -5.65
C GLU A 50 -4.80 14.55 -4.50
N TRP A 51 -3.99 13.48 -4.56
CA TRP A 51 -2.90 13.25 -3.63
C TRP A 51 -1.58 13.15 -4.38
N THR A 52 -0.55 13.80 -3.85
CA THR A 52 0.82 13.41 -4.20
C THR A 52 1.17 12.18 -3.38
N HIS A 53 2.11 11.35 -3.84
CA HIS A 53 2.54 10.19 -3.06
C HIS A 53 3.09 10.61 -1.70
N GLY A 54 3.96 11.63 -1.68
CA GLY A 54 4.51 12.13 -0.43
C GLY A 54 3.46 12.73 0.50
N GLY A 55 2.49 13.46 -0.06
CA GLY A 55 1.39 14.04 0.72
C GLY A 55 0.51 12.99 1.35
N LEU A 56 0.17 11.95 0.60
CA LEU A 56 -0.65 10.84 1.12
C LEU A 56 0.10 10.10 2.24
N HIS A 57 1.37 9.75 2.03
CA HIS A 57 2.18 9.07 3.04
C HIS A 57 2.29 9.88 4.32
N ALA A 58 2.57 11.18 4.19
CA ALA A 58 2.70 12.07 5.35
C ALA A 58 1.38 12.20 6.11
N THR A 59 0.27 12.39 5.41
CA THR A 59 -1.04 12.54 6.05
C THR A 59 -1.47 11.25 6.73
N PHE A 60 -1.27 10.09 6.07
CA PHE A 60 -1.55 8.81 6.68
C PHE A 60 -0.76 8.62 7.97
N ALA A 61 0.55 8.85 7.95
CA ALA A 61 1.41 8.69 9.11
C ALA A 61 1.03 9.66 10.24
N ASN A 62 0.84 10.94 9.91
CA ASN A 62 0.60 11.97 10.93
C ASN A 62 -0.81 11.89 11.51
N GLU A 63 -1.83 11.72 10.66
CA GLU A 63 -3.23 11.77 11.11
C GLU A 63 -3.75 10.43 11.59
N LEU A 64 -3.45 9.35 10.87
CA LEU A 64 -4.06 8.06 11.18
C LEU A 64 -3.24 7.19 12.14
N THR A 65 -1.91 7.35 12.17
CA THR A 65 -1.08 6.56 13.08
C THR A 65 -0.65 7.34 14.34
N ARG A 66 -0.17 8.58 14.19
CA ARG A 66 0.33 9.36 15.33
C ARG A 66 -0.78 10.06 16.11
N ARG A 67 -1.60 10.85 15.41
CA ARG A 67 -2.60 11.69 16.06
C ARG A 67 -3.81 10.90 16.55
N ARG A 68 -4.46 10.18 15.63
CA ARG A 68 -5.70 9.46 15.93
C ARG A 68 -5.48 8.03 16.40
N LYS A 69 -4.29 7.48 16.16
CA LYS A 69 -3.92 6.12 16.56
C LYS A 69 -4.91 5.05 16.09
N LEU A 70 -5.47 5.23 14.90
CA LEU A 70 -6.40 4.28 14.31
C LEU A 70 -5.67 3.07 13.73
N TYR A 71 -4.42 3.24 13.35
CA TYR A 71 -3.57 2.20 12.75
C TYR A 71 -2.18 2.23 13.38
N SER A 72 -1.50 1.09 13.34
CA SER A 72 -0.13 0.97 13.82
C SER A 72 0.84 1.80 12.96
N SER A 73 1.85 2.38 13.58
CA SER A 73 2.93 3.08 12.87
C SER A 73 3.70 2.15 11.93
N PHE A 74 3.65 0.83 12.15
CA PHE A 74 4.24 -0.14 11.22
C PHE A 74 3.63 -0.06 9.83
N LEU A 75 2.35 0.26 9.72
CA LEU A 75 1.70 0.41 8.41
C LEU A 75 2.28 1.58 7.63
N ALA A 76 2.51 2.71 8.30
CA ALA A 76 3.13 3.87 7.65
C ALA A 76 4.55 3.55 7.19
N ARG A 77 5.30 2.81 8.00
CA ARG A 77 6.66 2.36 7.64
C ARG A 77 6.63 1.43 6.43
N ASP A 78 5.74 0.45 6.44
CA ASP A 78 5.62 -0.53 5.35
C ASP A 78 5.24 0.14 4.03
N LEU A 79 4.39 1.15 4.08
CA LEU A 79 4.03 1.93 2.89
C LEU A 79 5.26 2.56 2.25
N ASN A 80 6.17 3.13 3.05
CA ASN A 80 7.42 3.69 2.56
C ASN A 80 8.39 2.63 2.04
N VAL A 81 8.51 1.51 2.76
CA VAL A 81 9.40 0.41 2.36
C VAL A 81 8.99 -0.15 0.99
N VAL A 82 7.70 -0.40 0.79
CA VAL A 82 7.22 -0.95 -0.48
C VAL A 82 7.29 0.09 -1.60
N GLN A 83 7.12 1.38 -1.29
CA GLN A 83 7.35 2.43 -2.28
C GLN A 83 8.79 2.40 -2.80
N ASP A 84 9.77 2.22 -1.91
CA ASP A 84 11.18 2.12 -2.33
C ASP A 84 11.41 0.92 -3.24
N LEU A 85 10.81 -0.22 -2.92
CA LEU A 85 10.89 -1.41 -3.77
C LEU A 85 10.21 -1.18 -5.13
N ARG A 86 9.10 -0.46 -5.15
CA ARG A 86 8.40 -0.11 -6.38
C ARG A 86 9.27 0.78 -7.27
N HIS A 87 10.02 1.73 -6.69
CA HIS A 87 10.96 2.54 -7.46
C HIS A 87 12.03 1.68 -8.13
N THR A 88 12.55 0.68 -7.41
CA THR A 88 13.49 -0.28 -7.99
C THR A 88 12.84 -1.04 -9.14
N ALA A 89 11.61 -1.53 -8.93
CA ALA A 89 10.89 -2.34 -9.91
C ALA A 89 10.58 -1.58 -11.20
N ASP A 90 10.21 -0.30 -11.09
CA ASP A 90 9.70 0.48 -12.22
C ASP A 90 10.77 1.32 -12.92
N TYR A 91 11.79 1.80 -12.21
CA TYR A 91 12.64 2.87 -12.72
C TYR A 91 14.14 2.59 -12.64
N ARG A 92 14.57 1.54 -11.98
CA ARG A 92 15.99 1.23 -11.87
C ARG A 92 16.40 0.13 -12.86
N ASP A 93 17.69 0.08 -13.17
CA ASP A 93 18.24 -0.91 -14.10
C ASP A 93 18.19 -2.33 -13.54
N SER A 94 18.24 -2.47 -12.23
CA SER A 94 18.22 -3.79 -11.57
C SER A 94 16.80 -4.22 -11.27
N ASP A 95 16.52 -5.51 -11.48
CA ASP A 95 15.22 -6.11 -11.16
C ASP A 95 15.10 -6.37 -9.66
N VAL A 96 13.86 -6.39 -9.17
CA VAL A 96 13.61 -6.87 -7.81
C VAL A 96 13.76 -8.39 -7.77
N SER A 97 14.29 -8.89 -6.67
CA SER A 97 14.43 -10.32 -6.47
C SER A 97 13.09 -10.94 -6.04
N LYS A 98 13.00 -12.27 -6.15
CA LYS A 98 11.85 -13.01 -5.62
C LYS A 98 11.67 -12.72 -4.13
N ARG A 99 12.77 -12.68 -3.37
CA ARG A 99 12.75 -12.41 -1.92
C ARG A 99 12.15 -11.03 -1.63
N GLN A 100 12.55 -10.01 -2.40
CA GLN A 100 11.99 -8.67 -2.26
C GLN A 100 10.51 -8.63 -2.63
N ALA A 101 10.11 -9.31 -3.69
CA ALA A 101 8.72 -9.40 -4.11
C ALA A 101 7.87 -10.13 -3.06
N THR A 102 8.37 -11.21 -2.47
CA THR A 102 7.69 -11.94 -1.39
C THR A 102 7.43 -11.03 -0.21
N ARG A 103 8.45 -10.27 0.18
CA ARG A 103 8.35 -9.31 1.29
C ARG A 103 7.34 -8.21 1.01
N ALA A 104 7.40 -7.63 -0.19
CA ALA A 104 6.47 -6.58 -0.58
C ALA A 104 5.03 -7.08 -0.59
N LEU A 105 4.80 -8.28 -1.13
CA LEU A 105 3.46 -8.87 -1.20
C LEU A 105 2.89 -9.14 0.20
N ALA A 106 3.72 -9.66 1.11
CA ALA A 106 3.30 -9.90 2.50
C ALA A 106 2.88 -8.60 3.18
N LYS A 107 3.66 -7.53 2.98
CA LYS A 107 3.34 -6.20 3.53
C LYS A 107 2.08 -5.62 2.93
N ALA A 108 1.88 -5.79 1.63
CA ALA A 108 0.67 -5.32 0.94
C ALA A 108 -0.58 -6.04 1.47
N ARG A 109 -0.52 -7.34 1.62
CA ARG A 109 -1.63 -8.14 2.18
C ARG A 109 -2.00 -7.67 3.58
N GLU A 110 -1.01 -7.52 4.44
CA GLU A 110 -1.23 -7.07 5.82
C GLU A 110 -1.82 -5.67 5.86
N PHE A 111 -1.26 -4.76 5.07
CA PHE A 111 -1.73 -3.38 5.01
C PHE A 111 -3.20 -3.32 4.60
N VAL A 112 -3.56 -3.94 3.49
CA VAL A 112 -4.93 -3.95 2.98
C VAL A 112 -5.88 -4.59 4.00
N SER A 113 -5.47 -5.70 4.63
CA SER A 113 -6.26 -6.38 5.65
C SER A 113 -6.53 -5.48 6.86
N GLN A 114 -5.52 -4.79 7.37
CA GLN A 114 -5.67 -3.89 8.51
C GLN A 114 -6.56 -2.68 8.19
N ILE A 115 -6.43 -2.14 6.98
CA ILE A 115 -7.30 -1.03 6.56
C ILE A 115 -8.76 -1.49 6.49
N LYS A 116 -9.02 -2.66 5.91
CA LYS A 116 -10.39 -3.21 5.86
C LYS A 116 -11.00 -3.35 7.23
N LYS A 117 -10.24 -3.90 8.18
CA LYS A 117 -10.69 -4.04 9.58
C LYS A 117 -10.99 -2.68 10.19
N GLY A 118 -10.11 -1.71 10.01
CA GLY A 118 -10.28 -0.37 10.55
C GLY A 118 -11.52 0.34 10.01
N ILE A 119 -11.78 0.23 8.70
CA ILE A 119 -12.96 0.83 8.08
C ILE A 119 -14.24 0.15 8.55
N SER A 120 -14.24 -1.19 8.64
CA SER A 120 -15.42 -1.95 9.06
C SER A 120 -15.80 -1.70 10.53
N ASN A 121 -14.80 -1.46 11.38
CA ASN A 121 -15.00 -1.24 12.82
C ASN A 121 -15.18 0.23 13.17
N GLY A 122 -14.92 1.11 12.23
CA GLY A 122 -15.03 2.55 12.44
C GLY A 122 -16.39 3.08 12.20
#